data_147fa341afb3d4a82e33f870763e830c
#
_entry.id   147fa341afb3d4a82e33f870763e830c
#
_cell.length_a   1.000
_cell.length_b   1.000
_cell.length_c   1.000
_cell.angle_alpha   90.00
_cell.angle_beta   90.00
_cell.angle_gamma   90.00
#
_symmetry.space_group_name_H-M   'P 1'
#
loop_
_entity.id
_entity.type
_entity.pdbx_description
1 polymer ?
#
loop_
_entity_poly.entity_id
_entity_poly.type
_entity_poly.pdbx_seq_one_letter_code
_entity_poly.pdbx_strand_id
1 'polypeptide(L)'
;KHIGDILLLTEEIKNPLIREDAVAEVGSALARLGRNELALKQYREGIQVNSTNLEFRREEAFHLNRVGRVNEAIVKLENILNDYPEDNKSISYLGRIYKEMWTNSWIKVSDKSKRLKLAFETYHWLIQSINIYMKGFQVDLRDYYPGINAFTLSMIAIHLADKFDNKKAPDPDITRIRN
;
A
#
# COMPACT_ATOMS: atom_id res chain seq x y z
N LYS A 1 -14.94 -24.90 -8.33
CA LYS A 1 -15.40 -25.42 -9.63
C LYS A 1 -15.45 -24.33 -10.72
N HIS A 2 -15.54 -23.05 -10.39
CA HIS A 2 -15.75 -21.97 -11.37
C HIS A 2 -14.52 -21.04 -11.61
N ILE A 3 -13.43 -21.17 -10.85
CA ILE A 3 -12.25 -20.31 -11.06
C ILE A 3 -11.55 -20.62 -12.38
N GLY A 4 -11.45 -21.90 -12.75
CA GLY A 4 -10.88 -22.31 -14.04
C GLY A 4 -11.69 -21.76 -15.23
N ASP A 5 -13.01 -21.83 -15.13
CA ASP A 5 -13.91 -21.33 -16.18
C ASP A 5 -13.81 -19.80 -16.35
N ILE A 6 -13.63 -19.08 -15.23
CA ILE A 6 -13.44 -17.62 -15.23
C ILE A 6 -12.10 -17.23 -15.90
N LEU A 7 -11.02 -17.98 -15.63
CA LEU A 7 -9.72 -17.73 -16.25
C LEU A 7 -9.73 -18.01 -17.74
N LEU A 8 -10.40 -19.09 -18.19
CA LEU A 8 -10.56 -19.42 -19.61
C LEU A 8 -11.25 -18.31 -20.41
N LEU A 9 -12.23 -17.60 -19.80
CA LEU A 9 -12.92 -16.50 -20.48
C LEU A 9 -11.96 -15.39 -20.93
N THR A 10 -10.94 -15.07 -20.13
CA THR A 10 -9.99 -14.02 -20.51
C THR A 10 -9.00 -14.46 -21.59
N GLU A 11 -8.69 -15.76 -21.67
CA GLU A 11 -7.80 -16.32 -22.69
C GLU A 11 -8.48 -16.40 -24.08
N GLU A 12 -9.79 -16.64 -24.12
CA GLU A 12 -10.55 -16.76 -25.36
C GLU A 12 -10.92 -15.41 -26.00
N ILE A 13 -10.92 -14.32 -25.22
CA ILE A 13 -11.27 -12.99 -25.73
C ILE A 13 -10.08 -12.39 -26.49
N LYS A 14 -10.20 -12.31 -27.82
CA LYS A 14 -9.15 -11.76 -28.70
C LYS A 14 -9.24 -10.25 -28.93
N ASN A 15 -10.43 -9.65 -28.76
CA ASN A 15 -10.61 -8.20 -28.90
C ASN A 15 -9.93 -7.47 -27.73
N PRO A 16 -8.92 -6.59 -27.98
CA PRO A 16 -8.16 -5.95 -26.91
C PRO A 16 -9.02 -5.15 -25.91
N LEU A 17 -10.03 -4.41 -26.39
CA LEU A 17 -10.90 -3.59 -25.53
C LEU A 17 -11.75 -4.46 -24.61
N ILE A 18 -12.40 -5.49 -25.17
CA ILE A 18 -13.21 -6.44 -24.38
C ILE A 18 -12.31 -7.24 -23.43
N ARG A 19 -11.08 -7.57 -23.87
CA ARG A 19 -10.11 -8.28 -23.05
C ARG A 19 -9.66 -7.45 -21.85
N GLU A 20 -9.49 -6.15 -22.01
CA GLU A 20 -9.12 -5.24 -20.91
C GLU A 20 -10.20 -5.23 -19.82
N ASP A 21 -11.47 -5.06 -20.22
CA ASP A 21 -12.60 -5.11 -19.28
C ASP A 21 -12.73 -6.48 -18.60
N ALA A 22 -12.56 -7.56 -19.36
CA ALA A 22 -12.61 -8.92 -18.81
C ALA A 22 -11.48 -9.17 -17.80
N VAL A 23 -10.26 -8.69 -18.07
CA VAL A 23 -9.14 -8.76 -17.13
C VAL A 23 -9.45 -8.02 -15.85
N ALA A 24 -10.01 -6.81 -15.93
CA ALA A 24 -10.40 -6.02 -14.76
C ALA A 24 -11.41 -6.77 -13.88
N GLU A 25 -12.47 -7.27 -14.48
CA GLU A 25 -13.54 -8.00 -13.77
C GLU A 25 -13.04 -9.32 -13.17
N VAL A 26 -12.28 -10.11 -13.92
CA VAL A 26 -11.73 -11.37 -13.42
C VAL A 26 -10.70 -11.13 -12.32
N GLY A 27 -9.80 -10.17 -12.49
CA GLY A 27 -8.82 -9.76 -11.47
C GLY A 27 -9.51 -9.36 -10.17
N SER A 28 -10.54 -8.50 -10.26
CA SER A 28 -11.36 -8.07 -9.13
C SER A 28 -12.10 -9.23 -8.47
N ALA A 29 -12.68 -10.14 -9.23
CA ALA A 29 -13.36 -11.33 -8.70
C ALA A 29 -12.38 -12.24 -7.92
N LEU A 30 -11.19 -12.50 -8.47
CA LEU A 30 -10.13 -13.27 -7.83
C LEU A 30 -9.65 -12.60 -6.54
N ALA A 31 -9.50 -11.27 -6.55
CA ALA A 31 -9.14 -10.48 -5.37
C ALA A 31 -10.18 -10.62 -4.25
N ARG A 32 -11.48 -10.51 -4.57
CA ARG A 32 -12.58 -10.72 -3.61
C ARG A 32 -12.60 -12.13 -3.02
N LEU A 33 -12.16 -13.12 -3.79
CA LEU A 33 -12.02 -14.51 -3.34
C LEU A 33 -10.71 -14.77 -2.57
N GLY A 34 -9.88 -13.74 -2.32
CA GLY A 34 -8.58 -13.86 -1.65
C GLY A 34 -7.51 -14.59 -2.47
N ARG A 35 -7.75 -14.78 -3.78
CA ARG A 35 -6.82 -15.48 -4.69
C ARG A 35 -5.78 -14.50 -5.27
N ASN A 36 -4.98 -13.91 -4.36
CA ASN A 36 -4.06 -12.82 -4.71
C ASN A 36 -3.02 -13.18 -5.77
N GLU A 37 -2.50 -14.40 -5.79
CA GLU A 37 -1.56 -14.85 -6.84
C GLU A 37 -2.22 -14.90 -8.22
N LEU A 38 -3.45 -15.39 -8.31
CA LEU A 38 -4.20 -15.44 -9.57
C LEU A 38 -4.60 -14.04 -10.03
N ALA A 39 -5.03 -13.17 -9.10
CA ALA A 39 -5.32 -11.78 -9.40
C ALA A 39 -4.05 -11.06 -9.93
N LEU A 40 -2.89 -11.27 -9.29
CA LEU A 40 -1.62 -10.72 -9.74
C LEU A 40 -1.27 -11.16 -11.16
N LYS A 41 -1.43 -12.46 -11.45
CA LYS A 41 -1.22 -12.98 -12.81
C LYS A 41 -2.13 -12.29 -13.82
N GLN A 42 -3.41 -12.17 -13.47
CA GLN A 42 -4.43 -11.56 -14.34
C GLN A 42 -4.12 -10.08 -14.63
N TYR A 43 -3.77 -9.28 -13.63
CA TYR A 43 -3.41 -7.87 -13.86
C TYR A 43 -2.10 -7.71 -14.65
N ARG A 44 -1.14 -8.63 -14.51
CA ARG A 44 0.07 -8.65 -15.35
C ARG A 44 -0.25 -8.94 -16.82
N GLU A 45 -1.18 -9.85 -17.10
CA GLU A 45 -1.68 -10.08 -18.46
C GLU A 45 -2.38 -8.85 -19.01
N GLY A 46 -3.15 -8.13 -18.18
CA GLY A 46 -3.75 -6.85 -18.55
C GLY A 46 -2.71 -5.78 -18.90
N ILE A 47 -1.62 -5.68 -18.16
CA ILE A 47 -0.50 -4.76 -18.44
C ILE A 47 0.18 -5.10 -19.77
N GLN A 48 0.23 -6.37 -20.17
CA GLN A 48 0.73 -6.76 -21.51
C GLN A 48 -0.20 -6.30 -22.63
N VAL A 49 -1.51 -6.23 -22.39
CA VAL A 49 -2.49 -5.72 -23.34
C VAL A 49 -2.46 -4.19 -23.40
N ASN A 50 -2.43 -3.54 -22.24
CA ASN A 50 -2.38 -2.09 -22.10
C ASN A 50 -1.40 -1.69 -20.98
N SER A 51 -0.16 -1.43 -21.34
CA SER A 51 0.91 -1.09 -20.40
C SER A 51 0.74 0.26 -19.71
N THR A 52 -0.11 1.13 -20.25
CA THR A 52 -0.41 2.45 -19.68
C THR A 52 -1.63 2.45 -18.77
N ASN A 53 -2.39 1.34 -18.70
CA ASN A 53 -3.54 1.24 -17.80
C ASN A 53 -3.09 1.35 -16.35
N LEU A 54 -3.38 2.53 -15.77
CA LEU A 54 -2.94 2.89 -14.42
C LEU A 54 -3.61 2.01 -13.35
N GLU A 55 -4.82 1.54 -13.57
CA GLU A 55 -5.52 0.64 -12.65
C GLU A 55 -4.82 -0.71 -12.57
N PHE A 56 -4.47 -1.32 -13.69
CA PHE A 56 -3.74 -2.59 -13.69
C PHE A 56 -2.38 -2.48 -13.03
N ARG A 57 -1.65 -1.37 -13.28
CA ARG A 57 -0.37 -1.09 -12.62
C ARG A 57 -0.51 -0.99 -11.10
N ARG A 58 -1.57 -0.34 -10.61
CA ARG A 58 -1.87 -0.23 -9.17
C ARG A 58 -2.23 -1.59 -8.56
N GLU A 59 -3.11 -2.32 -9.22
CA GLU A 59 -3.57 -3.62 -8.73
C GLU A 59 -2.43 -4.66 -8.77
N GLU A 60 -1.51 -4.61 -9.76
CA GLU A 60 -0.27 -5.40 -9.73
C GLU A 60 0.50 -5.12 -8.42
N ALA A 61 0.74 -3.86 -8.11
CA ALA A 61 1.47 -3.48 -6.89
C ALA A 61 0.74 -3.89 -5.62
N PHE A 62 -0.59 -3.69 -5.57
CA PHE A 62 -1.42 -4.11 -4.44
C PHE A 62 -1.30 -5.61 -4.20
N HIS A 63 -1.44 -6.43 -5.23
CA HIS A 63 -1.39 -7.88 -5.10
C HIS A 63 0.03 -8.41 -4.85
N LEU A 64 1.09 -7.74 -5.34
CA LEU A 64 2.47 -8.01 -4.94
C LEU A 64 2.64 -7.90 -3.42
N ASN A 65 2.12 -6.84 -2.81
CA ASN A 65 2.14 -6.71 -1.34
C ASN A 65 1.38 -7.84 -0.66
N ARG A 66 0.20 -8.22 -1.18
CA ARG A 66 -0.63 -9.30 -0.61
C ARG A 66 0.01 -10.68 -0.66
N VAL A 67 0.87 -10.93 -1.65
CA VAL A 67 1.63 -12.19 -1.76
C VAL A 67 3.00 -12.13 -1.10
N GLY A 68 3.29 -11.06 -0.34
CA GLY A 68 4.53 -10.91 0.44
C GLY A 68 5.72 -10.35 -0.35
N ARG A 69 5.54 -9.96 -1.62
CA ARG A 69 6.58 -9.35 -2.47
C ARG A 69 6.63 -7.84 -2.27
N VAL A 70 6.83 -7.43 -1.00
CA VAL A 70 6.65 -6.04 -0.54
C VAL A 70 7.58 -5.06 -1.26
N ASN A 71 8.87 -5.39 -1.41
CA ASN A 71 9.83 -4.50 -2.07
C ASN A 71 9.48 -4.25 -3.54
N GLU A 72 8.98 -5.28 -4.24
CA GLU A 72 8.53 -5.10 -5.62
C GLU A 72 7.29 -4.22 -5.71
N ALA A 73 6.37 -4.38 -4.77
CA ALA A 73 5.18 -3.52 -4.68
C ALA A 73 5.57 -2.04 -4.49
N ILE A 74 6.52 -1.75 -3.61
CA ILE A 74 7.03 -0.39 -3.38
C ILE A 74 7.60 0.18 -4.68
N VAL A 75 8.52 -0.53 -5.33
CA VAL A 75 9.14 -0.08 -6.59
C VAL A 75 8.09 0.19 -7.67
N LYS A 76 7.07 -0.67 -7.79
CA LYS A 76 5.98 -0.46 -8.76
C LYS A 76 5.18 0.81 -8.46
N LEU A 77 4.84 1.06 -7.19
CA LEU A 77 4.11 2.27 -6.78
C LEU A 77 4.97 3.53 -6.95
N GLU A 78 6.25 3.48 -6.61
CA GLU A 78 7.17 4.60 -6.83
C GLU A 78 7.29 4.94 -8.32
N ASN A 79 7.38 3.95 -9.21
CA ASN A 79 7.38 4.16 -10.65
C ASN A 79 6.06 4.79 -11.15
N ILE A 80 4.92 4.38 -10.59
CA ILE A 80 3.65 5.05 -10.89
C ILE A 80 3.68 6.50 -10.44
N LEU A 81 4.17 6.78 -9.22
CA LEU A 81 4.21 8.13 -8.67
C LEU A 81 5.28 9.04 -9.31
N ASN A 82 6.28 8.48 -10.00
CA ASN A 82 7.18 9.25 -10.86
C ASN A 82 6.46 9.74 -12.11
N ASP A 83 5.60 8.90 -12.72
CA ASP A 83 4.81 9.25 -13.90
C ASP A 83 3.58 10.12 -13.52
N TYR A 84 2.96 9.83 -12.38
CA TYR A 84 1.70 10.43 -11.89
C TYR A 84 1.84 10.83 -10.41
N PRO A 85 2.52 11.95 -10.09
CA PRO A 85 2.84 12.36 -8.71
C PRO A 85 1.63 12.62 -7.80
N GLU A 86 0.46 12.88 -8.40
CA GLU A 86 -0.80 13.19 -7.73
C GLU A 86 -1.78 12.00 -7.72
N ASP A 87 -1.32 10.80 -8.08
CA ASP A 87 -2.18 9.63 -8.05
C ASP A 87 -2.47 9.17 -6.63
N ASN A 88 -3.57 9.69 -6.06
CA ASN A 88 -3.91 9.52 -4.64
C ASN A 88 -4.13 8.04 -4.25
N LYS A 89 -4.61 7.20 -5.17
CA LYS A 89 -4.77 5.76 -4.92
C LYS A 89 -3.41 5.08 -4.74
N SER A 90 -2.41 5.37 -5.58
CA SER A 90 -1.04 4.84 -5.43
C SER A 90 -0.35 5.38 -4.18
N ILE A 91 -0.54 6.67 -3.85
CA ILE A 91 -0.04 7.26 -2.60
C ILE A 91 -0.63 6.50 -1.41
N SER A 92 -1.94 6.27 -1.40
CA SER A 92 -2.63 5.55 -0.32
C SER A 92 -2.16 4.10 -0.19
N TYR A 93 -1.91 3.41 -1.30
CA TYR A 93 -1.35 2.05 -1.27
C TYR A 93 0.07 2.03 -0.69
N LEU A 94 0.92 2.97 -1.09
CA LEU A 94 2.30 3.07 -0.58
C LEU A 94 2.32 3.39 0.92
N GLY A 95 1.52 4.36 1.37
CA GLY A 95 1.36 4.69 2.79
C GLY A 95 0.91 3.49 3.62
N ARG A 96 -0.03 2.70 3.07
CA ARG A 96 -0.49 1.46 3.70
C ARG A 96 0.61 0.41 3.79
N ILE A 97 1.44 0.23 2.77
CA ILE A 97 2.54 -0.73 2.80
C ILE A 97 3.50 -0.39 3.94
N TYR A 98 3.95 0.85 4.07
CA TYR A 98 4.83 1.26 5.15
C TYR A 98 4.19 1.09 6.54
N LYS A 99 2.88 1.37 6.67
CA LYS A 99 2.14 1.09 7.90
C LYS A 99 2.12 -0.41 8.23
N GLU A 100 1.89 -1.27 7.24
CA GLU A 100 1.89 -2.72 7.42
C GLU A 100 3.29 -3.24 7.78
N MET A 101 4.36 -2.73 7.17
CA MET A 101 5.75 -3.06 7.52
C MET A 101 6.03 -2.73 8.99
N TRP A 102 5.68 -1.52 9.43
CA TRP A 102 5.82 -1.12 10.83
C TRP A 102 5.00 -2.02 11.75
N THR A 103 3.72 -2.22 11.47
CA THR A 103 2.82 -3.02 12.30
C THR A 103 3.29 -4.47 12.41
N ASN A 104 3.72 -5.07 11.30
CA ASN A 104 4.17 -6.46 11.27
C ASN A 104 5.45 -6.70 12.06
N SER A 105 6.28 -5.67 12.30
CA SER A 105 7.50 -5.79 13.10
C SER A 105 7.23 -6.12 14.56
N TRP A 106 6.08 -5.74 15.11
CA TRP A 106 5.79 -5.85 16.54
C TRP A 106 4.46 -6.53 16.91
N ILE A 107 3.49 -6.63 15.96
CA ILE A 107 2.13 -7.04 16.32
C ILE A 107 2.02 -8.46 16.91
N LYS A 108 2.93 -9.36 16.50
CA LYS A 108 2.95 -10.76 16.96
C LYS A 108 3.65 -10.94 18.32
N VAL A 109 4.25 -9.89 18.86
CA VAL A 109 4.93 -9.94 20.15
C VAL A 109 3.90 -9.85 21.28
N SER A 110 3.80 -10.88 22.12
CA SER A 110 2.81 -10.95 23.22
C SER A 110 3.16 -10.02 24.38
N ASP A 111 4.44 -9.88 24.71
CA ASP A 111 4.92 -9.00 25.79
C ASP A 111 4.73 -7.53 25.42
N LYS A 112 3.97 -6.81 26.24
CA LYS A 112 3.62 -5.40 26.00
C LYS A 112 4.83 -4.47 25.96
N SER A 113 5.80 -4.69 26.86
CA SER A 113 6.98 -3.84 26.95
C SER A 113 7.89 -4.02 25.75
N LYS A 114 8.15 -5.28 25.35
CA LYS A 114 8.92 -5.62 24.15
C LYS A 114 8.23 -5.12 22.89
N ARG A 115 6.89 -5.25 22.82
CA ARG A 115 6.11 -4.73 21.69
C ARG A 115 6.30 -3.24 21.50
N LEU A 116 6.17 -2.45 22.54
CA LEU A 116 6.37 -0.99 22.51
C LEU A 116 7.80 -0.62 22.13
N LYS A 117 8.80 -1.35 22.64
CA LYS A 117 10.19 -1.14 22.28
C LYS A 117 10.43 -1.39 20.80
N LEU A 118 9.94 -2.51 20.26
CA LEU A 118 10.06 -2.83 18.84
C LEU A 118 9.31 -1.82 17.94
N ALA A 119 8.13 -1.37 18.36
CA ALA A 119 7.39 -0.34 17.63
C ALA A 119 8.20 0.98 17.55
N PHE A 120 8.96 1.31 18.59
CA PHE A 120 9.86 2.46 18.58
C PHE A 120 11.14 2.20 17.77
N GLU A 121 11.78 1.04 17.91
CA GLU A 121 12.99 0.70 17.14
C GLU A 121 12.76 0.68 15.64
N THR A 122 11.54 0.39 15.20
CA THR A 122 11.14 0.34 13.78
C THR A 122 10.31 1.56 13.34
N TYR A 123 10.31 2.64 14.14
CA TYR A 123 9.44 3.81 13.90
C TYR A 123 9.69 4.51 12.57
N HIS A 124 10.86 4.33 11.96
CA HIS A 124 11.16 4.89 10.64
C HIS A 124 10.13 4.49 9.58
N TRP A 125 9.59 3.27 9.62
CA TRP A 125 8.48 2.86 8.75
C TRP A 125 7.19 3.63 9.06
N LEU A 126 6.95 3.90 10.36
CA LEU A 126 5.81 4.72 10.78
C LEU A 126 5.92 6.15 10.23
N ILE A 127 7.10 6.76 10.33
CA ILE A 127 7.35 8.10 9.77
C ILE A 127 7.18 8.12 8.25
N GLN A 128 7.70 7.13 7.54
CA GLN A 128 7.49 7.00 6.09
C GLN A 128 5.99 6.94 5.74
N SER A 129 5.23 6.12 6.47
CA SER A 129 3.78 6.02 6.28
C SER A 129 3.07 7.36 6.50
N ILE A 130 3.40 8.09 7.58
CA ILE A 130 2.85 9.41 7.89
C ILE A 130 3.13 10.39 6.74
N ASN A 131 4.37 10.48 6.30
CA ASN A 131 4.78 11.40 5.24
C ASN A 131 4.03 11.14 3.92
N ILE A 132 3.88 9.88 3.56
CA ILE A 132 3.15 9.48 2.36
C ILE A 132 1.66 9.82 2.48
N TYR A 133 1.02 9.51 3.62
CA TYR A 133 -0.38 9.85 3.83
C TYR A 133 -0.63 11.37 3.90
N MET A 134 0.29 12.14 4.51
CA MET A 134 0.21 13.60 4.49
C MET A 134 0.27 14.14 3.06
N LYS A 135 1.18 13.61 2.22
CA LYS A 135 1.23 13.97 0.80
C LYS A 135 -0.12 13.66 0.12
N GLY A 136 -0.71 12.50 0.33
CA GLY A 136 -2.01 12.14 -0.24
C GLY A 136 -3.14 13.08 0.18
N PHE A 137 -3.17 13.46 1.45
CA PHE A 137 -4.15 14.43 1.94
C PHE A 137 -3.95 15.82 1.34
N GLN A 138 -2.69 16.25 1.11
CA GLN A 138 -2.40 17.53 0.45
C GLN A 138 -2.81 17.55 -1.03
N VAL A 139 -2.77 16.39 -1.71
CA VAL A 139 -3.22 16.25 -3.12
C VAL A 139 -4.74 16.43 -3.23
N ASP A 140 -5.52 15.83 -2.34
CA ASP A 140 -6.98 16.02 -2.29
C ASP A 140 -7.47 16.10 -0.85
N LEU A 141 -7.74 17.32 -0.39
CA LEU A 141 -8.23 17.58 0.96
C LEU A 141 -9.64 17.01 1.23
N ARG A 142 -10.36 16.58 0.20
CA ARG A 142 -11.69 15.94 0.32
C ARG A 142 -11.57 14.44 0.54
N ASP A 143 -10.42 13.84 0.18
CA ASP A 143 -10.13 12.45 0.50
C ASP A 143 -9.70 12.35 1.96
N TYR A 144 -10.66 12.01 2.83
CA TYR A 144 -10.41 11.88 4.27
C TYR A 144 -9.52 10.68 4.64
N TYR A 145 -9.40 9.68 3.75
CA TYR A 145 -8.67 8.44 4.09
C TYR A 145 -7.18 8.68 4.39
N PRO A 146 -6.40 9.37 3.52
CA PRO A 146 -5.02 9.72 3.86
C PRO A 146 -4.93 10.62 5.10
N GLY A 147 -5.81 11.62 5.22
CA GLY A 147 -5.80 12.56 6.34
C GLY A 147 -5.99 11.88 7.70
N ILE A 148 -7.00 11.01 7.83
CA ILE A 148 -7.24 10.25 9.07
C ILE A 148 -6.06 9.33 9.40
N ASN A 149 -5.47 8.65 8.40
CA ASN A 149 -4.32 7.81 8.62
C ASN A 149 -3.10 8.62 9.07
N ALA A 150 -2.79 9.74 8.39
CA ALA A 150 -1.70 10.63 8.77
C ALA A 150 -1.87 11.11 10.22
N PHE A 151 -3.04 11.65 10.57
CA PHE A 151 -3.32 12.13 11.91
C PHE A 151 -3.17 11.04 12.99
N THR A 152 -3.83 9.90 12.79
CA THR A 152 -3.80 8.80 13.76
C THR A 152 -2.37 8.28 13.97
N LEU A 153 -1.62 8.08 12.90
CA LEU A 153 -0.25 7.58 12.98
C LEU A 153 0.69 8.63 13.60
N SER A 154 0.46 9.92 13.34
CA SER A 154 1.21 11.01 13.98
C SER A 154 1.03 11.01 15.49
N MET A 155 -0.20 10.84 15.98
CA MET A 155 -0.47 10.75 17.43
C MET A 155 0.27 9.56 18.06
N ILE A 156 0.32 8.42 17.36
CA ILE A 156 1.06 7.24 17.83
C ILE A 156 2.56 7.52 17.85
N ALA A 157 3.10 8.15 16.79
CA ALA A 157 4.52 8.49 16.71
C ALA A 157 4.95 9.42 17.85
N ILE A 158 4.16 10.46 18.13
CA ILE A 158 4.39 11.38 19.27
C ILE A 158 4.39 10.61 20.59
N HIS A 159 3.40 9.76 20.83
CA HIS A 159 3.31 8.96 22.05
C HIS A 159 4.53 8.03 22.24
N LEU A 160 4.98 7.38 21.18
CA LEU A 160 6.18 6.53 21.23
C LEU A 160 7.43 7.36 21.53
N ALA A 161 7.59 8.51 20.88
CA ALA A 161 8.71 9.41 21.14
C ALA A 161 8.72 9.91 22.58
N ASP A 162 7.59 10.38 23.11
CA ASP A 162 7.48 10.83 24.50
C ASP A 162 7.87 9.75 25.50
N LYS A 163 7.61 8.50 25.18
CA LYS A 163 7.91 7.38 26.06
C LYS A 163 9.36 6.92 26.02
N PHE A 164 10.03 7.00 24.88
CA PHE A 164 11.34 6.39 24.67
C PHE A 164 12.47 7.38 24.40
N ASP A 165 12.15 8.61 23.97
CA ASP A 165 13.14 9.62 23.53
C ASP A 165 13.56 10.57 24.66
N ASN A 166 13.50 10.12 25.90
CA ASN A 166 13.71 10.96 27.11
C ASN A 166 15.11 11.59 27.28
N LYS A 167 16.06 11.46 26.32
CA LYS A 167 17.45 11.88 26.52
C LYS A 167 18.21 12.42 25.30
N LYS A 168 17.63 12.50 24.14
CA LYS A 168 18.29 13.06 22.93
C LYS A 168 17.48 14.20 22.37
N ALA A 169 18.14 15.10 21.63
CA ALA A 169 17.43 16.08 20.81
C ALA A 169 16.31 15.39 20.04
N PRO A 170 15.08 15.92 20.08
CA PRO A 170 13.96 15.26 19.46
C PRO A 170 14.27 15.02 17.98
N ASP A 171 13.94 13.82 17.49
CA ASP A 171 14.09 13.49 16.08
C ASP A 171 13.44 14.59 15.23
N PRO A 172 14.13 15.13 14.22
CA PRO A 172 13.60 16.21 13.37
C PRO A 172 12.23 15.90 12.80
N ASP A 173 11.96 14.63 12.44
CA ASP A 173 10.66 14.20 11.93
C ASP A 173 9.57 14.29 12.99
N ILE A 174 9.86 13.89 14.23
CA ILE A 174 8.91 14.04 15.35
C ILE A 174 8.65 15.51 15.66
N THR A 175 9.67 16.36 15.62
CA THR A 175 9.52 17.80 15.80
C THR A 175 8.60 18.40 14.74
N ARG A 176 8.79 18.01 13.48
CA ARG A 176 7.93 18.44 12.38
C ARG A 176 6.48 17.96 12.51
N ILE A 177 6.26 16.75 13.01
CA ILE A 177 4.92 16.20 13.20
C ILE A 177 4.18 16.89 14.35
N ARG A 178 4.90 17.42 15.34
CA ARG A 178 4.30 18.15 16.49
C ARG A 178 3.86 19.57 16.14
N ASN A 179 4.49 20.21 15.18
CA ASN A 179 4.20 21.57 14.71
C ASN A 179 3.15 21.58 13.59
#